data_f65c445678b92ee4df2c3ddac851ffda
#
_entry.id   f65c445678b92ee4df2c3ddac851ffda
#
_cell.length_a   1.000
_cell.length_b   1.000
_cell.length_c   1.000
_cell.angle_alpha   90.00
_cell.angle_beta   90.00
_cell.angle_gamma   90.00
#
_symmetry.space_group_name_H-M   'P 1'
#
loop_
_entity.id
_entity.type
_entity.pdbx_description
1 polymer ?
#
loop_
_entity_poly.entity_id
_entity_poly.type
_entity_poly.pdbx_seq_one_letter_code
_entity_poly.pdbx_strand_id
1 'polypeptide(L)'
;MKINFFNSIRSRGFNNSIIFSVIVLFVCSFFARCITGSRPILCKYKSEYYSFFFASSIKNKGLLKQDLQLIANNNFHKLDYDFVIWPIFSNDPYELNLSHAWTKPFTIIEKDGLKKNLYFGSNDVGRDIFSGCIYGLQNGMILSLFAIFISLLFGFIPTVILSYLHSIDR
;
A
#
# COMPACT_ATOMS: atom_id res chain seq x y z
N MET A 1 23.70 40.24 13.46
CA MET A 1 24.30 39.01 12.94
C MET A 1 23.13 38.10 12.50
N LYS A 2 22.62 38.28 11.26
CA LYS A 2 21.59 37.44 10.70
C LYS A 2 22.24 36.15 10.25
N ILE A 3 21.95 35.08 10.93
CA ILE A 3 22.44 33.74 10.62
C ILE A 3 21.80 33.32 9.31
N ASN A 4 22.58 33.35 8.23
CA ASN A 4 22.17 32.82 6.92
C ASN A 4 22.17 31.29 6.95
N PHE A 5 21.43 30.69 7.90
CA PHE A 5 21.29 29.24 8.02
C PHE A 5 20.55 28.65 6.83
N PHE A 6 19.63 29.40 6.23
CA PHE A 6 18.86 28.97 5.07
C PHE A 6 19.63 28.96 3.74
N ASN A 7 20.71 29.71 3.63
CA ASN A 7 21.48 29.76 2.38
C ASN A 7 22.51 28.63 2.25
N SER A 8 22.86 27.95 3.34
CA SER A 8 23.84 26.84 3.34
C SER A 8 23.26 25.50 2.88
N ILE A 9 21.94 25.33 2.89
CA ILE A 9 21.25 24.09 2.47
C ILE A 9 20.89 24.12 0.97
N ARG A 10 21.15 25.20 0.28
CA ARG A 10 20.81 25.40 -1.14
C ARG A 10 21.91 24.89 -2.09
N SER A 11 22.34 23.64 -1.96
CA SER A 11 22.84 22.93 -3.14
C SER A 11 21.61 22.43 -3.92
N ARG A 12 21.25 23.11 -5.01
CA ARG A 12 20.05 22.82 -5.81
C ARG A 12 19.91 21.34 -6.18
N GLY A 13 21.01 20.63 -6.38
CA GLY A 13 21.00 19.20 -6.70
C GLY A 13 20.59 18.29 -5.55
N PHE A 14 21.03 18.58 -4.34
CA PHE A 14 20.70 17.76 -3.14
C PHE A 14 19.21 17.88 -2.77
N ASN A 15 18.65 19.08 -2.84
CA ASN A 15 17.22 19.32 -2.59
C ASN A 15 16.34 18.57 -3.60
N ASN A 16 16.72 18.58 -4.88
CA ASN A 16 15.93 17.90 -5.92
C ASN A 16 15.92 16.38 -5.74
N SER A 17 17.06 15.78 -5.34
CA SER A 17 17.13 14.34 -5.06
C SER A 17 16.27 13.92 -3.87
N ILE A 18 16.25 14.72 -2.80
CA ILE A 18 15.37 14.44 -1.64
C ILE A 18 13.90 14.54 -2.04
N ILE A 19 13.53 15.63 -2.73
CA ILE A 19 12.14 15.81 -3.19
C ILE A 19 11.72 14.65 -4.10
N PHE A 20 12.58 14.26 -5.04
CA PHE A 20 12.31 13.12 -5.92
C PHE A 20 12.11 11.82 -5.13
N SER A 21 12.98 11.52 -4.14
CA SER A 21 12.85 10.34 -3.29
C SER A 21 11.53 10.33 -2.50
N VAL A 22 11.13 11.47 -1.94
CA VAL A 22 9.85 11.60 -1.22
C VAL A 22 8.67 11.37 -2.15
N ILE A 23 8.71 11.94 -3.37
CA ILE A 23 7.66 11.72 -4.37
C ILE A 23 7.56 10.24 -4.76
N VAL A 24 8.69 9.57 -4.98
CA VAL A 24 8.72 8.14 -5.31
C VAL A 24 8.11 7.31 -4.18
N LEU A 25 8.50 7.56 -2.92
CA LEU A 25 7.91 6.87 -1.76
C LEU A 25 6.40 7.11 -1.66
N PHE A 26 5.95 8.33 -1.92
CA PHE A 26 4.54 8.68 -1.91
C PHE A 26 3.76 7.91 -2.99
N VAL A 27 4.28 7.88 -4.22
CA VAL A 27 3.67 7.14 -5.34
C VAL A 27 3.66 5.64 -5.05
N CYS A 28 4.77 5.06 -4.57
CA CYS A 28 4.83 3.64 -4.19
C CYS A 28 3.82 3.30 -3.09
N SER A 29 3.67 4.17 -2.09
CA SER A 29 2.70 4.01 -1.01
C SER A 29 1.25 4.05 -1.53
N PHE A 30 0.94 5.01 -2.40
CA PHE A 30 -0.40 5.15 -2.97
C PHE A 30 -0.79 3.95 -3.84
N PHE A 31 0.14 3.46 -4.66
CA PHE A 31 -0.06 2.34 -5.56
C PHE A 31 0.38 0.98 -4.99
N ALA A 32 0.54 0.86 -3.68
CA ALA A 32 1.03 -0.36 -3.03
C ALA A 32 0.27 -1.63 -3.46
N ARG A 33 -1.06 -1.55 -3.57
CA ARG A 33 -1.92 -2.66 -4.01
C ARG A 33 -1.80 -3.01 -5.50
N CYS A 34 -1.34 -2.07 -6.33
CA CYS A 34 -1.03 -2.35 -7.73
C CYS A 34 0.37 -2.96 -7.88
N ILE A 35 1.26 -2.66 -6.94
CA ILE A 35 2.63 -3.17 -6.95
C ILE A 35 2.64 -4.62 -6.44
N THR A 36 1.99 -4.89 -5.30
CA THR A 36 2.02 -6.23 -4.69
C THR A 36 0.66 -6.63 -4.12
N GLY A 37 0.29 -7.88 -4.29
CA GLY A 37 -0.95 -8.45 -3.77
C GLY A 37 -1.34 -9.75 -4.45
N SER A 38 -2.16 -10.56 -3.79
CA SER A 38 -2.71 -11.81 -4.31
C SER A 38 -4.03 -11.62 -5.06
N ARG A 39 -4.60 -10.40 -5.03
CA ARG A 39 -5.89 -10.08 -5.64
C ARG A 39 -5.71 -9.36 -6.96
N PRO A 40 -6.54 -9.66 -7.98
CA PRO A 40 -6.49 -8.92 -9.24
C PRO A 40 -6.88 -7.44 -9.02
N ILE A 41 -6.23 -6.54 -9.73
CA ILE A 41 -6.53 -5.09 -9.71
C ILE A 41 -7.89 -4.85 -10.37
N LEU A 42 -8.05 -5.42 -11.56
CA LEU A 42 -9.26 -5.35 -12.36
C LEU A 42 -9.48 -6.72 -12.99
N CYS A 43 -10.70 -7.22 -12.95
CA CYS A 43 -11.06 -8.43 -13.66
C CYS A 43 -12.47 -8.35 -14.25
N LYS A 44 -12.67 -9.06 -15.36
CA LYS A 44 -13.98 -9.31 -15.95
C LYS A 44 -14.32 -10.77 -15.69
N TYR A 45 -15.40 -10.99 -14.97
CA TYR A 45 -15.90 -12.30 -14.61
C TYR A 45 -17.39 -12.39 -14.90
N LYS A 46 -17.82 -13.38 -15.69
CA LYS A 46 -19.22 -13.57 -16.15
C LYS A 46 -19.84 -12.27 -16.70
N SER A 47 -19.12 -11.60 -17.59
CA SER A 47 -19.53 -10.34 -18.26
C SER A 47 -19.64 -9.11 -17.36
N GLU A 48 -19.33 -9.21 -16.06
CA GLU A 48 -19.27 -8.06 -15.14
C GLU A 48 -17.83 -7.69 -14.81
N TYR A 49 -17.59 -6.36 -14.63
CA TYR A 49 -16.28 -5.84 -14.24
C TYR A 49 -16.20 -5.69 -12.72
N TYR A 50 -15.13 -6.24 -12.15
CA TYR A 50 -14.83 -6.13 -10.71
C TYR A 50 -13.46 -5.49 -10.51
N SER A 51 -13.40 -4.50 -9.61
CA SER A 51 -12.15 -3.91 -9.18
C SER A 51 -11.95 -4.19 -7.69
N PHE A 52 -10.86 -4.89 -7.37
CA PHE A 52 -10.49 -5.18 -5.98
C PHE A 52 -9.65 -4.09 -5.35
N PHE A 53 -9.32 -3.04 -6.11
CA PHE A 53 -8.52 -1.93 -5.61
C PHE A 53 -9.27 -1.11 -4.54
N PHE A 54 -10.57 -0.86 -4.77
CA PHE A 54 -11.42 -0.09 -3.86
C PHE A 54 -12.42 -0.92 -3.06
N ALA A 55 -12.69 -2.14 -3.49
CA ALA A 55 -13.70 -2.99 -2.86
C ALA A 55 -13.05 -4.17 -2.16
N SER A 56 -13.22 -4.26 -0.85
CA SER A 56 -12.84 -5.44 -0.07
C SER A 56 -13.85 -6.59 -0.18
N SER A 57 -14.98 -6.36 -0.85
CA SER A 57 -16.07 -7.34 -0.93
C SER A 57 -16.69 -7.35 -2.32
N ILE A 58 -16.60 -8.49 -2.98
CA ILE A 58 -17.55 -8.82 -4.03
C ILE A 58 -18.88 -9.07 -3.32
N LYS A 59 -19.81 -8.14 -3.40
CA LYS A 59 -21.19 -8.39 -2.97
C LYS A 59 -21.76 -9.47 -3.85
N ASN A 60 -22.23 -10.54 -3.24
CA ASN A 60 -22.82 -11.79 -3.74
C ASN A 60 -23.83 -11.66 -4.88
N LYS A 61 -23.46 -11.13 -6.04
CA LYS A 61 -24.33 -11.15 -7.21
C LYS A 61 -23.86 -12.25 -8.15
N GLY A 62 -24.56 -13.41 -8.08
CA GLY A 62 -24.46 -14.46 -9.08
C GLY A 62 -23.24 -15.38 -9.02
N LEU A 63 -22.43 -15.35 -7.97
CA LEU A 63 -21.29 -16.25 -7.80
C LEU A 63 -21.73 -17.64 -7.35
N LEU A 64 -21.15 -18.68 -7.96
CA LEU A 64 -21.33 -20.06 -7.51
C LEU A 64 -20.70 -20.26 -6.13
N LYS A 65 -21.21 -21.19 -5.33
CA LYS A 65 -20.64 -21.53 -4.01
C LYS A 65 -19.16 -21.87 -4.06
N GLN A 66 -18.71 -22.54 -5.12
CA GLN A 66 -17.29 -22.88 -5.34
C GLN A 66 -16.43 -21.63 -5.54
N ASP A 67 -16.88 -20.65 -6.32
CA ASP A 67 -16.19 -19.40 -6.57
C ASP A 67 -16.07 -18.58 -5.29
N LEU A 68 -17.12 -18.56 -4.45
CA LEU A 68 -17.10 -17.90 -3.14
C LEU A 68 -16.08 -18.54 -2.20
N GLN A 69 -15.91 -19.88 -2.21
CA GLN A 69 -14.89 -20.55 -1.43
C GLN A 69 -13.48 -20.23 -1.92
N LEU A 70 -13.25 -20.15 -3.24
CA LEU A 70 -11.96 -19.77 -3.80
C LEU A 70 -11.58 -18.33 -3.41
N ILE A 71 -12.54 -17.42 -3.42
CA ILE A 71 -12.38 -16.02 -3.00
C ILE A 71 -12.10 -15.96 -1.49
N ALA A 72 -12.86 -16.71 -0.68
CA ALA A 72 -12.67 -16.76 0.77
C ALA A 72 -11.27 -17.29 1.16
N ASN A 73 -10.75 -18.24 0.38
CA ASN A 73 -9.43 -18.82 0.58
C ASN A 73 -8.30 -18.04 -0.11
N ASN A 74 -8.57 -16.84 -0.64
CA ASN A 74 -7.61 -16.02 -1.42
C ASN A 74 -7.04 -16.72 -2.68
N ASN A 75 -7.70 -17.74 -3.19
CA ASN A 75 -7.29 -18.50 -4.39
C ASN A 75 -7.83 -17.87 -5.68
N PHE A 76 -7.61 -16.58 -5.87
CA PHE A 76 -8.10 -15.82 -7.01
C PHE A 76 -7.59 -16.34 -8.36
N HIS A 77 -6.41 -16.96 -8.40
CA HIS A 77 -5.81 -17.47 -9.64
C HIS A 77 -6.54 -18.72 -10.21
N LYS A 78 -7.40 -19.37 -9.44
CA LYS A 78 -8.15 -20.55 -9.87
C LYS A 78 -9.53 -20.22 -10.45
N LEU A 79 -9.89 -18.95 -10.51
CA LEU A 79 -11.13 -18.48 -11.12
C LEU A 79 -10.97 -18.28 -12.62
N ASP A 80 -11.98 -18.69 -13.41
CA ASP A 80 -12.02 -18.43 -14.85
C ASP A 80 -12.42 -16.99 -15.12
N TYR A 81 -11.47 -16.17 -15.59
CA TYR A 81 -11.69 -14.79 -15.96
C TYR A 81 -11.73 -14.63 -17.48
N ASP A 82 -12.66 -13.81 -18.00
CA ASP A 82 -12.63 -13.36 -19.39
C ASP A 82 -11.43 -12.43 -19.64
N PHE A 83 -11.11 -11.60 -18.63
CA PHE A 83 -9.99 -10.66 -18.64
C PHE A 83 -9.55 -10.36 -17.21
N VAL A 84 -8.22 -10.28 -16.97
CA VAL A 84 -7.69 -10.00 -15.63
C VAL A 84 -6.38 -9.21 -15.69
N ILE A 85 -6.25 -8.20 -14.83
CA ILE A 85 -5.02 -7.46 -14.60
C ILE A 85 -4.52 -7.79 -13.20
N TRP A 86 -3.36 -8.43 -13.14
CA TRP A 86 -2.70 -8.77 -11.87
C TRP A 86 -1.76 -7.67 -11.41
N PRO A 87 -1.48 -7.56 -10.08
CA PRO A 87 -0.38 -6.77 -9.56
C PRO A 87 0.97 -7.21 -10.16
N ILE A 88 1.95 -6.31 -10.15
CA ILE A 88 3.30 -6.58 -10.68
C ILE A 88 3.94 -7.77 -9.95
N PHE A 89 3.73 -7.85 -8.64
CA PHE A 89 4.18 -8.95 -7.79
C PHE A 89 2.98 -9.63 -7.13
N SER A 90 2.78 -10.91 -7.44
CA SER A 90 1.64 -11.70 -6.92
C SER A 90 1.87 -12.23 -5.50
N ASN A 91 2.61 -11.49 -4.66
CA ASN A 91 2.89 -11.85 -3.28
C ASN A 91 1.98 -11.06 -2.34
N ASP A 92 1.42 -11.74 -1.33
CA ASP A 92 0.57 -11.13 -0.31
C ASP A 92 1.34 -11.04 1.02
N PRO A 93 1.44 -9.83 1.63
CA PRO A 93 2.14 -9.67 2.91
C PRO A 93 1.47 -10.39 4.08
N TYR A 94 0.20 -10.77 3.93
CA TYR A 94 -0.56 -11.48 4.97
C TYR A 94 -0.62 -12.99 4.76
N GLU A 95 -0.12 -13.48 3.63
CA GLU A 95 -0.11 -14.92 3.33
C GLU A 95 0.91 -15.64 4.20
N LEU A 96 0.45 -16.65 4.95
CA LEU A 96 1.30 -17.48 5.79
C LEU A 96 1.79 -18.70 4.98
N ASN A 97 3.09 -18.96 5.02
CA ASN A 97 3.68 -20.11 4.35
C ASN A 97 4.82 -20.71 5.18
N LEU A 98 4.46 -21.43 6.22
CA LEU A 98 5.43 -22.00 7.18
C LEU A 98 6.47 -22.92 6.52
N SER A 99 6.15 -23.57 5.40
CA SER A 99 7.12 -24.42 4.67
C SER A 99 8.26 -23.60 4.04
N HIS A 100 8.10 -22.30 3.90
CA HIS A 100 9.08 -21.38 3.33
C HIS A 100 9.49 -20.30 4.36
N ALA A 101 9.44 -20.62 5.65
CA ALA A 101 9.97 -19.75 6.70
C ALA A 101 11.48 -19.58 6.53
N TRP A 102 12.00 -18.40 6.82
CA TRP A 102 13.43 -18.06 6.72
C TRP A 102 14.05 -18.30 5.34
N THR A 103 13.25 -18.20 4.28
CA THR A 103 13.75 -18.35 2.91
C THR A 103 14.67 -17.19 2.55
N LYS A 104 15.79 -17.48 1.89
CA LYS A 104 16.79 -16.47 1.50
C LYS A 104 16.24 -15.50 0.47
N PRO A 105 16.78 -14.25 0.40
CA PRO A 105 16.48 -13.32 -0.66
C PRO A 105 16.71 -13.91 -2.05
N PHE A 106 15.95 -13.41 -3.04
CA PHE A 106 15.98 -13.81 -4.46
C PHE A 106 15.66 -15.29 -4.71
N THR A 107 15.00 -15.96 -3.79
CA THR A 107 14.53 -17.34 -3.98
C THR A 107 13.20 -17.38 -4.71
N ILE A 108 13.07 -18.30 -5.66
CA ILE A 108 11.82 -18.59 -6.36
C ILE A 108 11.15 -19.76 -5.64
N ILE A 109 9.93 -19.54 -5.19
CA ILE A 109 9.09 -20.59 -4.61
C ILE A 109 7.95 -20.92 -5.57
N GLU A 110 7.51 -22.17 -5.56
CA GLU A 110 6.33 -22.60 -6.29
C GLU A 110 5.20 -22.88 -5.30
N LYS A 111 4.08 -22.20 -5.47
CA LYS A 111 2.89 -22.39 -4.65
C LYS A 111 1.66 -22.33 -5.54
N ASP A 112 0.75 -23.31 -5.39
CA ASP A 112 -0.50 -23.41 -6.17
C ASP A 112 -0.29 -23.38 -7.69
N GLY A 113 0.86 -23.86 -8.20
CA GLY A 113 1.23 -23.81 -9.61
C GLY A 113 1.74 -22.46 -10.10
N LEU A 114 1.95 -21.50 -9.19
CA LEU A 114 2.50 -20.19 -9.49
C LEU A 114 3.93 -20.05 -8.96
N LYS A 115 4.81 -19.52 -9.79
CA LYS A 115 6.16 -19.16 -9.37
C LYS A 115 6.14 -17.77 -8.74
N LYS A 116 6.52 -17.68 -7.48
CA LYS A 116 6.61 -16.44 -6.72
C LYS A 116 8.06 -16.14 -6.40
N ASN A 117 8.51 -14.93 -6.69
CA ASN A 117 9.86 -14.47 -6.36
C ASN A 117 9.85 -13.77 -5.02
N LEU A 118 10.68 -14.24 -4.08
CA LEU A 118 10.91 -13.62 -2.78
C LEU A 118 12.14 -12.71 -2.86
N TYR A 119 11.96 -11.44 -3.21
CA TYR A 119 13.07 -10.50 -3.39
C TYR A 119 13.89 -10.26 -2.12
N PHE A 120 13.23 -10.09 -0.98
CA PHE A 120 13.87 -9.89 0.32
C PHE A 120 13.79 -11.14 1.22
N GLY A 121 13.37 -12.28 0.63
CA GLY A 121 13.15 -13.50 1.37
C GLY A 121 11.86 -13.47 2.19
N SER A 122 11.76 -14.40 3.16
CA SER A 122 10.61 -14.53 4.03
C SER A 122 11.00 -14.43 5.50
N ASN A 123 10.02 -14.07 6.34
CA ASN A 123 10.18 -14.01 7.79
C ASN A 123 9.99 -15.40 8.45
N ASP A 124 9.91 -15.43 9.76
CA ASP A 124 9.71 -16.60 10.62
C ASP A 124 8.43 -17.40 10.34
N VAL A 125 7.39 -16.73 9.85
CA VAL A 125 6.10 -17.36 9.48
C VAL A 125 5.92 -17.52 7.96
N GLY A 126 6.99 -17.32 7.19
CA GLY A 126 6.99 -17.47 5.73
C GLY A 126 6.29 -16.37 4.96
N ARG A 127 6.10 -15.19 5.55
CA ARG A 127 5.55 -14.00 4.84
C ARG A 127 6.63 -13.34 4.01
N ASP A 128 6.26 -12.85 2.83
CA ASP A 128 7.16 -12.09 1.96
C ASP A 128 7.50 -10.73 2.57
N ILE A 129 8.80 -10.50 2.83
CA ILE A 129 9.29 -9.27 3.44
C ILE A 129 9.12 -8.07 2.49
N PHE A 130 9.35 -8.26 1.17
CA PHE A 130 9.22 -7.18 0.20
C PHE A 130 7.79 -6.62 0.16
N SER A 131 6.79 -7.50 0.06
CA SER A 131 5.38 -7.11 0.10
C SER A 131 5.01 -6.43 1.42
N GLY A 132 5.57 -6.94 2.53
CA GLY A 132 5.39 -6.34 3.85
C GLY A 132 5.92 -4.90 3.92
N CYS A 133 7.08 -4.62 3.33
CA CYS A 133 7.65 -3.27 3.26
C CYS A 133 6.75 -2.31 2.45
N ILE A 134 6.25 -2.74 1.30
CA ILE A 134 5.37 -1.91 0.45
C ILE A 134 4.07 -1.56 1.17
N TYR A 135 3.42 -2.53 1.84
CA TYR A 135 2.22 -2.27 2.64
C TYR A 135 2.51 -1.46 3.91
N GLY A 136 3.70 -1.65 4.50
CA GLY A 136 4.17 -0.83 5.62
C GLY A 136 4.29 0.65 5.24
N LEU A 137 4.83 0.96 4.06
CA LEU A 137 4.87 2.32 3.52
C LEU A 137 3.45 2.91 3.37
N GLN A 138 2.49 2.14 2.85
CA GLN A 138 1.11 2.59 2.72
C GLN A 138 0.48 2.92 4.07
N ASN A 139 0.62 2.03 5.05
CA ASN A 139 0.08 2.24 6.39
C ASN A 139 0.75 3.44 7.09
N GLY A 140 2.07 3.57 6.98
CA GLY A 140 2.82 4.69 7.53
C GLY A 140 2.37 6.04 6.93
N MET A 141 2.11 6.07 5.63
CA MET A 141 1.60 7.26 4.97
C MET A 141 0.19 7.65 5.43
N ILE A 142 -0.72 6.68 5.54
CA ILE A 142 -2.08 6.92 6.05
C ILE A 142 -2.01 7.48 7.47
N LEU A 143 -1.22 6.87 8.36
CA LEU A 143 -1.04 7.34 9.73
C LEU A 143 -0.45 8.76 9.79
N SER A 144 0.53 9.05 8.93
CA SER A 144 1.14 10.39 8.84
C SER A 144 0.15 11.45 8.40
N LEU A 145 -0.71 11.15 7.41
CA LEU A 145 -1.76 12.06 6.98
C LEU A 145 -2.79 12.32 8.09
N PHE A 146 -3.18 11.29 8.84
CA PHE A 146 -4.04 11.43 10.01
C PHE A 146 -3.39 12.31 11.08
N ALA A 147 -2.12 12.09 11.40
CA ALA A 147 -1.39 12.89 12.38
C ALA A 147 -1.33 14.37 11.97
N ILE A 148 -1.04 14.66 10.70
CA ILE A 148 -1.03 16.03 10.17
C ILE A 148 -2.42 16.65 10.29
N PHE A 149 -3.47 15.94 9.91
CA PHE A 149 -4.84 16.44 9.99
C PHE A 149 -5.25 16.79 11.44
N ILE A 150 -4.96 15.90 12.38
CA ILE A 150 -5.22 16.13 13.81
C ILE A 150 -4.43 17.34 14.31
N SER A 151 -3.14 17.43 13.97
CA SER A 151 -2.27 18.55 14.36
C SER A 151 -2.79 19.89 13.83
N LEU A 152 -3.28 19.92 12.58
CA LEU A 152 -3.89 21.13 12.01
C LEU A 152 -5.17 21.53 12.73
N LEU A 153 -6.04 20.57 13.08
CA LEU A 153 -7.27 20.86 13.84
C LEU A 153 -6.95 21.47 15.21
N PHE A 154 -6.05 20.85 15.96
CA PHE A 154 -5.69 21.33 17.30
C PHE A 154 -4.85 22.61 17.29
N GLY A 155 -4.12 22.90 16.22
CA GLY A 155 -3.35 24.14 16.08
C GLY A 155 -4.18 25.28 15.52
N PHE A 156 -4.95 25.03 14.46
CA PHE A 156 -5.69 26.07 13.74
C PHE A 156 -6.90 26.60 14.52
N ILE A 157 -7.71 25.72 15.09
CA ILE A 157 -8.94 26.11 15.81
C ILE A 157 -8.64 27.05 16.97
N PRO A 158 -7.74 26.75 17.91
CA PRO A 158 -7.43 27.66 19.02
C PRO A 158 -6.86 29.01 18.52
N THR A 159 -6.03 28.97 17.47
CA THR A 159 -5.44 30.20 16.92
C THR A 159 -6.50 31.14 16.36
N VAL A 160 -7.48 30.62 15.63
CA VAL A 160 -8.61 31.41 15.10
C VAL A 160 -9.46 32.00 16.23
N ILE A 161 -9.78 31.17 17.26
CA ILE A 161 -10.58 31.61 18.42
C ILE A 161 -9.86 32.73 19.16
N LEU A 162 -8.57 32.55 19.48
CA LEU A 162 -7.78 33.58 20.18
C LEU A 162 -7.62 34.86 19.36
N SER A 163 -7.44 34.76 18.05
CA SER A 163 -7.37 35.91 17.17
C SER A 163 -8.69 36.68 17.12
N TYR A 164 -9.81 35.97 17.11
CA TYR A 164 -11.14 36.59 17.14
C TYR A 164 -11.42 37.29 18.47
N LEU A 165 -11.12 36.67 19.60
CA LEU A 165 -11.28 37.27 20.93
C LEU A 165 -10.39 38.52 21.09
N HIS A 166 -9.14 38.47 20.64
CA HIS A 166 -8.25 39.62 20.68
C HIS A 166 -8.72 40.81 19.79
N SER A 167 -9.44 40.49 18.73
CA SER A 167 -10.05 41.56 17.85
C SER A 167 -11.24 42.25 18.49
N ILE A 168 -11.95 41.61 19.43
CA ILE A 168 -13.10 42.19 20.13
C ILE A 168 -12.64 43.12 21.27
N ASP A 169 -11.47 42.83 21.87
CA ASP A 169 -10.90 43.59 22.99
C ASP A 169 -10.21 44.92 22.55
N ARG A 170 -10.19 45.25 21.23
CA ARG A 170 -9.68 46.50 20.68
C ARG A 170 -10.82 47.38 20.21
#